data_8d68a82650c75ad834353d1c70e446bd
#
_entry.id   8d68a82650c75ad834353d1c70e446bd
#
_cell.length_a   1.000
_cell.length_b   1.000
_cell.length_c   1.000
_cell.angle_alpha   90.00
_cell.angle_beta   90.00
_cell.angle_gamma   90.00
#
_symmetry.space_group_name_H-M   'P 1'
#
loop_
_entity.id
_entity.type
_entity.pdbx_description
1 polymer ?
#
loop_
_entity_poly.entity_id
_entity_poly.type
_entity_poly.pdbx_seq_one_letter_code
_entity_poly.pdbx_strand_id
1 'polypeptide(L)'
;MNITVPSPATTTVFLSAMMAHASGTFGSDVEFLKKHTDIVVLRDASGQAQVAVAPAWQGRVMTSSAGGDAGLSFGWINRELIASKKLQEHINVFGGEDRMWLGPEGGQFSIFFAKDVKFDLEHWFTPKAIDTLPWPIAKQASDRVTVAAEFILANFSGTQFDLKAEREVRLLGVEAAWKKLGVQPAAGVSLVAYESDNKITNAGKNPWRKETGLLSIWMLGMFNPSPKTTIVVPIRPGPESELGVKVTSDYFGAIPAERLKATDDVIYFSGDGKFRSKIGINPKRSRAVLGSYDAANRVLTIVQFTQPEGAVDYVNSLWKIQEHPFSGDAANSYNDGPPAPGAKPLGPFYELESSSPAAALAPGKCLSHVHRTLHLSGPEPALDAVAKKNLGVSLAEIQAALK
;
A
#
# COMPACT_ATOMS: atom_id res chain seq x y z
N MET A 1 1.40 -51.05 -57.36
CA MET A 1 0.61 -49.97 -56.75
C MET A 1 0.83 -50.00 -55.24
N ASN A 2 1.80 -49.24 -54.75
CA ASN A 2 2.15 -49.18 -53.33
C ASN A 2 1.48 -47.96 -52.74
N ILE A 3 0.57 -48.16 -51.79
CA ILE A 3 -0.11 -47.12 -51.06
C ILE A 3 0.64 -46.88 -49.74
N THR A 4 1.32 -45.76 -49.65
CA THR A 4 1.98 -45.26 -48.45
C THR A 4 0.96 -44.53 -47.55
N VAL A 5 0.78 -45.04 -46.32
CA VAL A 5 -0.04 -44.42 -45.27
C VAL A 5 0.82 -43.37 -44.52
N PRO A 6 0.38 -42.11 -44.34
CA PRO A 6 1.12 -41.15 -43.53
C PRO A 6 0.94 -41.40 -42.04
N SER A 7 2.08 -41.31 -41.28
CA SER A 7 2.15 -41.41 -39.84
C SER A 7 1.53 -40.20 -39.15
N PRO A 8 0.84 -40.35 -38.02
CA PRO A 8 0.26 -39.19 -37.29
C PRO A 8 1.33 -38.36 -36.62
N ALA A 9 1.30 -37.04 -36.87
CA ALA A 9 2.13 -36.05 -36.20
C ALA A 9 1.74 -35.96 -34.73
N THR A 10 2.70 -36.24 -33.84
CA THR A 10 2.55 -36.08 -32.39
C THR A 10 2.63 -34.60 -32.04
N THR A 11 1.50 -33.99 -31.77
CA THR A 11 1.43 -32.60 -31.26
C THR A 11 1.82 -32.59 -29.79
N THR A 12 3.05 -32.19 -29.50
CA THR A 12 3.53 -31.98 -28.14
C THR A 12 2.91 -30.68 -27.61
N VAL A 13 1.89 -30.81 -26.77
CA VAL A 13 1.31 -29.69 -26.03
C VAL A 13 2.28 -29.32 -24.91
N PHE A 14 2.98 -28.20 -25.05
CA PHE A 14 3.73 -27.58 -23.95
C PHE A 14 2.72 -27.04 -22.94
N LEU A 15 2.46 -27.79 -21.88
CA LEU A 15 1.83 -27.30 -20.69
C LEU A 15 2.83 -26.36 -19.98
N SER A 16 2.68 -25.06 -20.22
CA SER A 16 3.36 -24.04 -19.42
C SER A 16 2.74 -24.09 -18.02
N ALA A 17 3.36 -24.80 -17.10
CA ALA A 17 3.02 -24.74 -15.69
C ALA A 17 3.29 -23.31 -15.21
N MET A 18 2.22 -22.53 -15.05
CA MET A 18 2.27 -21.32 -14.23
C MET A 18 2.64 -21.77 -12.81
N MET A 19 3.93 -21.63 -12.45
CA MET A 19 4.35 -21.73 -11.06
C MET A 19 3.66 -20.61 -10.31
N ALA A 20 2.61 -20.94 -9.54
CA ALA A 20 2.16 -20.08 -8.48
C ALA A 20 3.40 -19.80 -7.61
N HIS A 21 3.82 -18.53 -7.51
CA HIS A 21 4.86 -18.15 -6.57
C HIS A 21 4.30 -18.48 -5.19
N ALA A 22 4.78 -19.56 -4.60
CA ALA A 22 4.56 -19.81 -3.19
C ALA A 22 5.18 -18.62 -2.48
N SER A 23 4.39 -17.87 -1.72
CA SER A 23 4.91 -16.81 -0.83
C SER A 23 6.00 -17.46 0.02
N GLY A 24 7.19 -16.87 0.02
CA GLY A 24 8.32 -17.36 0.81
C GLY A 24 8.00 -17.30 2.31
N THR A 25 8.79 -17.99 3.13
CA THR A 25 8.74 -17.77 4.56
C THR A 25 9.39 -16.44 4.91
N PHE A 26 9.00 -15.85 6.03
CA PHE A 26 9.59 -14.60 6.52
C PHE A 26 11.13 -14.69 6.62
N GLY A 27 11.64 -15.79 7.20
CA GLY A 27 13.10 -16.02 7.33
C GLY A 27 13.80 -16.02 5.98
N SER A 28 13.22 -16.69 4.97
CA SER A 28 13.81 -16.75 3.62
C SER A 28 13.83 -15.36 2.93
N ASP A 29 12.82 -14.54 3.20
CA ASP A 29 12.77 -13.16 2.68
C ASP A 29 13.77 -12.25 3.39
N VAL A 30 13.90 -12.36 4.70
CA VAL A 30 14.89 -11.61 5.49
C VAL A 30 16.32 -12.00 5.09
N GLU A 31 16.61 -13.29 4.90
CA GLU A 31 17.92 -13.75 4.41
C GLU A 31 18.24 -13.19 3.01
N PHE A 32 17.25 -13.19 2.11
CA PHE A 32 17.40 -12.60 0.80
C PHE A 32 17.69 -11.10 0.90
N LEU A 33 16.87 -10.36 1.64
CA LEU A 33 17.01 -8.90 1.79
C LEU A 33 18.38 -8.51 2.38
N LYS A 34 18.84 -9.20 3.42
CA LYS A 34 20.15 -8.96 4.06
C LYS A 34 21.36 -9.13 3.13
N LYS A 35 21.22 -9.87 2.02
CA LYS A 35 22.27 -9.97 1.00
C LYS A 35 22.35 -8.73 0.11
N HIS A 36 21.35 -7.84 0.15
CA HIS A 36 21.22 -6.71 -0.75
C HIS A 36 21.13 -5.35 -0.07
N THR A 37 20.68 -5.30 1.19
CA THR A 37 20.55 -4.06 1.97
C THR A 37 20.58 -4.36 3.46
N ASP A 38 20.81 -3.33 4.28
CA ASP A 38 20.70 -3.44 5.73
C ASP A 38 19.23 -3.62 6.13
N ILE A 39 18.96 -4.60 6.99
CA ILE A 39 17.63 -4.92 7.51
C ILE A 39 17.63 -4.91 9.02
N VAL A 40 16.75 -4.09 9.60
CA VAL A 40 16.40 -4.14 11.02
C VAL A 40 15.18 -5.06 11.16
N VAL A 41 15.30 -6.10 11.98
CA VAL A 41 14.17 -6.98 12.30
C VAL A 41 13.67 -6.66 13.70
N LEU A 42 12.47 -6.10 13.79
CA LEU A 42 11.75 -5.90 15.04
C LEU A 42 11.07 -7.21 15.43
N ARG A 43 11.14 -7.60 16.70
CA ARG A 43 10.60 -8.87 17.21
C ARG A 43 9.89 -8.67 18.53
N ASP A 44 8.78 -9.38 18.72
CA ASP A 44 8.18 -9.53 20.04
C ASP A 44 8.99 -10.51 20.94
N ALA A 45 8.65 -10.60 22.20
CA ALA A 45 9.35 -11.45 23.15
C ALA A 45 9.24 -12.95 22.82
N SER A 46 8.20 -13.37 22.11
CA SER A 46 8.00 -14.75 21.67
C SER A 46 8.75 -15.10 20.38
N GLY A 47 9.19 -14.08 19.61
CA GLY A 47 9.76 -14.23 18.29
C GLY A 47 8.76 -14.64 17.21
N GLN A 48 7.45 -14.66 17.51
CA GLN A 48 6.41 -15.00 16.53
C GLN A 48 6.00 -13.80 15.69
N ALA A 49 5.76 -12.66 16.32
CA ALA A 49 5.49 -11.42 15.59
C ALA A 49 6.81 -10.75 15.21
N GLN A 50 7.04 -10.60 13.90
CA GLN A 50 8.28 -10.04 13.37
C GLN A 50 7.98 -9.05 12.23
N VAL A 51 8.81 -8.00 12.12
CA VAL A 51 8.72 -6.97 11.07
C VAL A 51 10.12 -6.67 10.53
N ALA A 52 10.33 -6.78 9.24
CA ALA A 52 11.58 -6.50 8.57
C ALA A 52 11.55 -5.09 7.95
N VAL A 53 12.40 -4.20 8.45
CA VAL A 53 12.48 -2.80 8.01
C VAL A 53 13.79 -2.58 7.27
N ALA A 54 13.74 -1.88 6.13
CA ALA A 54 14.89 -1.46 5.34
C ALA A 54 15.15 0.04 5.52
N PRO A 55 16.05 0.46 6.42
CA PRO A 55 16.32 1.88 6.66
C PRO A 55 16.81 2.61 5.41
N ALA A 56 17.68 1.97 4.62
CA ALA A 56 18.19 2.52 3.36
C ALA A 56 17.11 2.80 2.31
N TRP A 57 15.94 2.19 2.44
CA TRP A 57 14.77 2.43 1.57
C TRP A 57 13.68 3.21 2.34
N GLN A 58 14.07 4.33 2.95
CA GLN A 58 13.20 5.27 3.67
C GLN A 58 12.45 4.61 4.85
N GLY A 59 13.09 3.65 5.56
CA GLY A 59 12.45 2.93 6.64
C GLY A 59 11.27 2.06 6.20
N ARG A 60 11.28 1.59 4.95
CA ARG A 60 10.23 0.75 4.36
C ARG A 60 10.09 -0.56 5.13
N VAL A 61 8.88 -0.91 5.53
CA VAL A 61 8.57 -2.27 6.00
C VAL A 61 8.52 -3.17 4.76
N MET A 62 9.48 -4.07 4.65
CA MET A 62 9.55 -4.97 3.50
C MET A 62 8.57 -6.13 3.63
N THR A 63 8.51 -6.72 4.82
CA THR A 63 7.57 -7.80 5.13
C THR A 63 7.42 -7.98 6.63
N SER A 64 6.34 -8.65 7.03
CA SER A 64 6.09 -9.06 8.41
C SER A 64 5.62 -10.50 8.48
N SER A 65 5.60 -11.08 9.68
CA SER A 65 5.09 -12.43 9.94
C SER A 65 4.49 -12.54 11.33
N ALA A 66 3.45 -13.37 11.45
CA ALA A 66 2.83 -13.74 12.71
C ALA A 66 3.21 -15.18 13.17
N GLY A 67 4.17 -15.84 12.47
CA GLY A 67 4.58 -17.20 12.71
C GLY A 67 6.10 -17.40 12.79
N GLY A 68 6.83 -16.36 13.19
CA GLY A 68 8.29 -16.40 13.25
C GLY A 68 8.94 -16.55 11.88
N ASP A 69 10.19 -17.03 11.85
CA ASP A 69 10.96 -17.19 10.61
C ASP A 69 10.34 -18.20 9.63
N ALA A 70 9.61 -19.19 10.12
CA ALA A 70 8.91 -20.20 9.32
C ALA A 70 7.50 -19.75 8.87
N GLY A 71 7.00 -18.65 9.41
CA GLY A 71 5.68 -18.12 9.10
C GLY A 71 5.56 -17.53 7.71
N LEU A 72 4.31 -17.26 7.28
CA LEU A 72 4.02 -16.57 6.04
C LEU A 72 4.68 -15.18 6.03
N SER A 73 5.19 -14.80 4.88
CA SER A 73 5.70 -13.46 4.58
C SER A 73 4.57 -12.68 3.90
N PHE A 74 4.09 -11.60 4.53
CA PHE A 74 2.90 -10.91 4.04
C PHE A 74 3.20 -9.87 2.96
N GLY A 75 4.36 -9.21 3.04
CA GLY A 75 4.78 -8.20 2.07
C GLY A 75 5.21 -8.82 0.73
N TRP A 76 4.79 -8.19 -0.36
CA TRP A 76 5.34 -8.52 -1.66
C TRP A 76 6.74 -7.90 -1.84
N ILE A 77 7.69 -8.67 -2.35
CA ILE A 77 9.09 -8.28 -2.54
C ILE A 77 9.51 -8.53 -3.98
N ASN A 78 9.99 -7.49 -4.67
CA ASN A 78 10.53 -7.61 -6.02
C ASN A 78 11.96 -8.15 -6.00
N ARG A 79 12.09 -9.47 -5.87
CA ARG A 79 13.39 -10.13 -5.77
C ARG A 79 14.24 -9.94 -7.03
N GLU A 80 13.62 -9.89 -8.22
CA GLU A 80 14.31 -9.70 -9.49
C GLU A 80 15.00 -8.33 -9.54
N LEU A 81 14.23 -7.26 -9.25
CA LEU A 81 14.76 -5.89 -9.23
C LEU A 81 15.84 -5.72 -8.16
N ILE A 82 15.60 -6.18 -6.95
CA ILE A 82 16.55 -6.08 -5.83
C ILE A 82 17.86 -6.82 -6.15
N ALA A 83 17.79 -8.05 -6.66
CA ALA A 83 18.95 -8.85 -7.01
C ALA A 83 19.75 -8.26 -8.18
N SER A 84 19.08 -7.56 -9.09
CA SER A 84 19.74 -6.91 -10.22
C SER A 84 20.69 -5.80 -9.81
N LYS A 85 20.48 -5.17 -8.64
CA LYS A 85 21.18 -3.97 -8.15
C LYS A 85 21.15 -2.78 -9.11
N LYS A 86 20.25 -2.81 -10.11
CA LYS A 86 20.06 -1.75 -11.08
C LYS A 86 18.88 -0.89 -10.69
N LEU A 87 19.11 0.42 -10.60
CA LEU A 87 18.02 1.36 -10.41
C LEU A 87 17.27 1.57 -11.73
N GLN A 88 15.95 1.63 -11.62
CA GLN A 88 15.06 2.00 -12.71
C GLN A 88 14.93 3.53 -12.74
N GLU A 89 14.75 4.09 -13.93
CA GLU A 89 14.76 5.53 -14.16
C GLU A 89 13.56 6.22 -13.50
N HIS A 90 12.35 5.68 -13.70
CA HIS A 90 11.11 6.35 -13.28
C HIS A 90 10.69 6.00 -11.85
N ILE A 91 10.81 4.72 -11.46
CA ILE A 91 10.39 4.20 -10.16
C ILE A 91 11.13 2.90 -9.84
N ASN A 92 11.49 2.71 -8.57
CA ASN A 92 12.07 1.46 -8.09
C ASN A 92 11.06 0.70 -7.23
N VAL A 93 10.30 -0.19 -7.88
CA VAL A 93 9.26 -1.00 -7.25
C VAL A 93 9.89 -2.16 -6.48
N PHE A 94 10.59 -1.86 -5.37
CA PHE A 94 11.22 -2.88 -4.52
C PHE A 94 10.21 -3.78 -3.78
N GLY A 95 8.96 -3.34 -3.68
CA GLY A 95 7.92 -3.96 -2.86
C GLY A 95 7.86 -3.35 -1.45
N GLY A 96 7.32 -4.10 -0.52
CA GLY A 96 7.19 -3.71 0.88
C GLY A 96 5.76 -3.34 1.28
N GLU A 97 5.35 -3.82 2.44
CA GLU A 97 3.97 -3.66 2.95
C GLU A 97 3.68 -2.31 3.63
N ASP A 98 4.69 -1.43 3.74
CA ASP A 98 4.48 -0.08 4.23
C ASP A 98 5.61 0.83 3.72
N ARG A 99 5.30 1.69 2.75
CA ARG A 99 6.18 2.61 2.07
C ARG A 99 5.63 4.04 2.21
N MET A 100 6.47 4.98 2.63
CA MET A 100 6.11 6.38 2.70
C MET A 100 6.47 7.09 1.41
N TRP A 101 5.48 7.64 0.76
CA TRP A 101 5.60 8.63 -0.29
C TRP A 101 5.00 9.97 0.14
N LEU A 102 5.13 10.96 -0.73
CA LEU A 102 4.47 12.25 -0.62
C LEU A 102 3.64 12.50 -1.87
N GLY A 103 2.47 13.09 -1.70
CA GLY A 103 1.63 13.57 -2.80
C GLY A 103 1.65 15.10 -2.90
N PRO A 104 1.07 15.64 -4.00
CA PRO A 104 0.32 14.93 -5.05
C PRO A 104 1.22 14.32 -6.12
N GLU A 105 0.75 13.19 -6.69
CA GLU A 105 1.43 12.53 -7.80
C GLU A 105 1.23 13.29 -9.12
N GLY A 106 0.05 13.82 -9.38
CA GLY A 106 -0.29 14.52 -10.61
C GLY A 106 -0.84 15.93 -10.36
N GLY A 107 -1.18 16.61 -11.45
CA GLY A 107 -1.74 17.96 -11.45
C GLY A 107 -0.72 19.08 -11.29
N GLN A 108 -1.21 20.30 -11.25
CA GLN A 108 -0.40 21.52 -11.20
C GLN A 108 0.51 21.65 -9.97
N PHE A 109 0.34 20.82 -8.96
CA PHE A 109 1.17 20.78 -7.75
C PHE A 109 1.94 19.48 -7.58
N SER A 110 1.97 18.64 -8.62
CA SER A 110 2.71 17.38 -8.61
C SER A 110 4.18 17.56 -8.27
N ILE A 111 4.73 16.64 -7.48
CA ILE A 111 6.16 16.54 -7.21
C ILE A 111 6.83 15.44 -8.06
N PHE A 112 6.08 14.76 -8.94
CA PHE A 112 6.57 13.69 -9.83
C PHE A 112 6.81 14.16 -11.26
N PHE A 113 6.30 15.33 -11.62
CA PHE A 113 6.48 15.94 -12.94
C PHE A 113 7.28 17.24 -12.83
N ALA A 114 8.26 17.41 -13.69
CA ALA A 114 8.97 18.66 -13.82
C ALA A 114 8.03 19.76 -14.33
N LYS A 115 8.44 21.02 -14.16
CA LYS A 115 7.67 22.16 -14.66
C LYS A 115 7.49 22.08 -16.18
N ASP A 116 6.28 22.42 -16.64
CA ASP A 116 5.91 22.59 -18.05
C ASP A 116 6.03 21.32 -18.94
N VAL A 117 6.16 20.11 -18.35
CA VAL A 117 6.11 18.87 -19.10
C VAL A 117 4.69 18.32 -19.24
N LYS A 118 4.49 17.34 -20.11
CA LYS A 118 3.21 16.61 -20.25
C LYS A 118 3.00 15.64 -19.09
N PHE A 119 1.73 15.39 -18.73
CA PHE A 119 1.35 14.36 -17.78
C PHE A 119 1.23 13.00 -18.47
N ASP A 120 2.37 12.36 -18.72
CA ASP A 120 2.49 11.03 -19.30
C ASP A 120 3.62 10.23 -18.61
N LEU A 121 3.75 8.95 -18.93
CA LEU A 121 4.76 8.08 -18.31
C LEU A 121 6.21 8.47 -18.62
N GLU A 122 6.45 9.10 -19.78
CA GLU A 122 7.79 9.53 -20.20
C GLU A 122 8.32 10.64 -19.29
N HIS A 123 7.43 11.49 -18.75
CA HIS A 123 7.79 12.64 -17.93
C HIS A 123 7.52 12.44 -16.45
N TRP A 124 7.05 11.26 -16.05
CA TRP A 124 6.74 10.93 -14.66
C TRP A 124 7.95 10.29 -13.97
N PHE A 125 8.45 10.90 -12.91
CA PHE A 125 9.60 10.42 -12.14
C PHE A 125 9.33 10.50 -10.65
N THR A 126 9.53 9.38 -9.95
CA THR A 126 9.44 9.39 -8.48
C THR A 126 10.62 10.21 -7.91
N PRO A 127 10.38 11.19 -7.04
CA PRO A 127 11.45 11.95 -6.41
C PRO A 127 12.43 11.03 -5.68
N LYS A 128 13.73 11.16 -5.94
CA LYS A 128 14.78 10.31 -5.35
C LYS A 128 14.73 10.25 -3.83
N ALA A 129 14.32 11.34 -3.18
CA ALA A 129 14.22 11.44 -1.72
C ALA A 129 13.26 10.42 -1.11
N ILE A 130 12.23 10.02 -1.85
CA ILE A 130 11.20 9.04 -1.42
C ILE A 130 11.26 7.71 -2.19
N ASP A 131 12.26 7.52 -3.05
CA ASP A 131 12.43 6.29 -3.83
C ASP A 131 13.76 5.60 -3.54
N THR A 132 14.89 6.28 -3.72
CA THR A 132 16.24 5.68 -3.72
C THR A 132 17.22 6.27 -2.73
N LEU A 133 17.01 7.49 -2.22
CA LEU A 133 17.91 8.09 -1.23
C LEU A 133 17.72 7.41 0.13
N PRO A 134 18.81 6.98 0.79
CA PRO A 134 18.72 6.38 2.11
C PRO A 134 18.36 7.42 3.17
N TRP A 135 17.54 7.00 4.15
CA TRP A 135 17.28 7.79 5.35
C TRP A 135 18.06 7.19 6.51
N PRO A 136 18.95 7.94 7.15
CA PRO A 136 19.73 7.47 8.30
C PRO A 136 18.84 7.05 9.47
N ILE A 137 19.28 6.03 10.19
CA ILE A 137 18.66 5.65 11.47
C ILE A 137 18.96 6.76 12.49
N ALA A 138 17.89 7.39 13.00
CA ALA A 138 17.95 8.38 14.07
C ALA A 138 17.87 7.73 15.47
N LYS A 139 17.03 6.67 15.61
CA LYS A 139 16.85 5.91 16.84
C LYS A 139 16.49 4.46 16.52
N GLN A 140 16.91 3.54 17.40
CA GLN A 140 16.57 2.12 17.28
C GLN A 140 16.42 1.49 18.66
N ALA A 141 15.42 0.60 18.78
CA ALA A 141 15.20 -0.29 19.92
C ALA A 141 14.77 -1.68 19.41
N SER A 142 14.50 -2.62 20.29
CA SER A 142 14.10 -3.99 19.92
C SER A 142 12.75 -4.03 19.17
N ASP A 143 11.85 -3.09 19.49
CA ASP A 143 10.49 -3.00 19.01
C ASP A 143 10.24 -1.85 18.03
N ARG A 144 11.23 -1.00 17.76
CA ARG A 144 11.07 0.18 16.88
C ARG A 144 12.36 0.63 16.22
N VAL A 145 12.22 1.30 15.09
CA VAL A 145 13.29 2.02 14.40
C VAL A 145 12.75 3.34 13.86
N THR A 146 13.50 4.41 14.05
CA THR A 146 13.20 5.75 13.52
C THR A 146 14.26 6.12 12.50
N VAL A 147 13.82 6.52 11.29
CA VAL A 147 14.67 7.09 10.25
C VAL A 147 14.27 8.54 10.00
N ALA A 148 15.21 9.37 9.57
CA ALA A 148 14.92 10.76 9.25
C ALA A 148 15.85 11.27 8.14
N ALA A 149 15.33 12.19 7.32
CA ALA A 149 16.11 12.89 6.29
C ALA A 149 15.59 14.31 6.08
N GLU A 150 16.46 15.18 5.62
CA GLU A 150 16.12 16.53 5.18
C GLU A 150 16.41 16.63 3.68
N PHE A 151 15.48 17.18 2.93
CA PHE A 151 15.60 17.32 1.48
C PHE A 151 14.69 18.41 0.95
N ILE A 152 14.92 18.80 -0.31
CA ILE A 152 14.13 19.79 -1.02
C ILE A 152 13.36 19.07 -2.13
N LEU A 153 12.07 19.40 -2.26
CA LEU A 153 11.25 19.04 -3.40
C LEU A 153 10.78 20.30 -4.12
N ALA A 154 10.59 20.17 -5.43
CA ALA A 154 9.93 21.20 -6.22
C ALA A 154 8.67 20.60 -6.84
N ASN A 155 7.57 21.35 -6.86
CA ASN A 155 6.37 20.93 -7.56
C ASN A 155 6.32 21.44 -9.00
N PHE A 156 5.38 20.94 -9.80
CA PHE A 156 5.15 21.33 -11.19
C PHE A 156 5.00 22.86 -11.39
N SER A 157 4.39 23.55 -10.44
CA SER A 157 4.28 25.03 -10.48
C SER A 157 5.57 25.76 -10.10
N GLY A 158 6.64 25.03 -9.73
CA GLY A 158 7.95 25.61 -9.39
C GLY A 158 8.08 26.01 -7.92
N THR A 159 7.12 25.70 -7.06
CA THR A 159 7.24 25.93 -5.62
C THR A 159 8.21 24.94 -5.01
N GLN A 160 9.17 25.43 -4.22
CA GLN A 160 10.11 24.61 -3.46
C GLN A 160 9.62 24.38 -2.04
N PHE A 161 9.83 23.14 -1.58
CA PHE A 161 9.52 22.68 -0.24
C PHE A 161 10.81 22.21 0.42
N ASP A 162 11.36 22.98 1.35
CA ASP A 162 12.42 22.55 2.25
C ASP A 162 11.75 21.75 3.37
N LEU A 163 11.99 20.46 3.45
CA LEU A 163 11.31 19.65 4.44
C LEU A 163 12.25 18.67 5.16
N LYS A 164 11.89 18.41 6.40
CA LYS A 164 12.38 17.27 7.17
C LYS A 164 11.28 16.21 7.21
N ALA A 165 11.63 14.99 6.78
CA ALA A 165 10.79 13.81 6.95
C ALA A 165 11.35 12.95 8.08
N GLU A 166 10.48 12.41 8.93
CA GLU A 166 10.80 11.52 10.03
C GLU A 166 9.76 10.39 10.06
N ARG A 167 10.23 9.16 10.22
CA ARG A 167 9.38 7.99 10.23
C ARG A 167 9.82 7.02 11.31
N GLU A 168 8.91 6.68 12.24
CA GLU A 168 9.08 5.62 13.20
C GLU A 168 8.23 4.41 12.79
N VAL A 169 8.85 3.25 12.65
CA VAL A 169 8.15 1.97 12.52
C VAL A 169 8.24 1.26 13.87
N ARG A 170 7.10 0.86 14.42
CA ARG A 170 6.98 0.21 15.72
C ARG A 170 6.15 -1.06 15.65
N LEU A 171 6.71 -2.17 16.14
CA LEU A 171 5.97 -3.41 16.39
C LEU A 171 5.07 -3.21 17.61
N LEU A 172 3.80 -3.55 17.50
CA LEU A 172 2.86 -3.48 18.61
C LEU A 172 2.86 -4.79 19.41
N GLY A 173 2.86 -4.68 20.71
CA GLY A 173 2.62 -5.84 21.57
C GLY A 173 1.21 -6.43 21.34
N VAL A 174 1.08 -7.72 21.52
CA VAL A 174 -0.15 -8.49 21.23
C VAL A 174 -1.40 -7.91 21.90
N GLU A 175 -1.32 -7.51 23.16
CA GLU A 175 -2.43 -6.90 23.88
C GLU A 175 -2.86 -5.56 23.24
N ALA A 176 -1.88 -4.71 22.92
CA ALA A 176 -2.13 -3.43 22.27
C ALA A 176 -2.76 -3.63 20.88
N ALA A 177 -2.33 -4.64 20.13
CA ALA A 177 -2.90 -4.97 18.84
C ALA A 177 -4.38 -5.40 18.93
N TRP A 178 -4.73 -6.30 19.85
CA TRP A 178 -6.12 -6.69 20.08
C TRP A 178 -6.98 -5.51 20.54
N LYS A 179 -6.45 -4.64 21.39
CA LYS A 179 -7.14 -3.41 21.78
C LYS A 179 -7.43 -2.49 20.58
N LYS A 180 -6.51 -2.39 19.62
CA LYS A 180 -6.72 -1.62 18.39
C LYS A 180 -7.79 -2.24 17.47
N LEU A 181 -7.89 -3.57 17.45
CA LEU A 181 -8.97 -4.28 16.74
C LEU A 181 -10.34 -4.16 17.43
N GLY A 182 -10.38 -3.81 18.72
CA GLY A 182 -11.61 -3.64 19.48
C GLY A 182 -12.38 -4.94 19.70
N VAL A 183 -11.69 -6.08 19.72
CA VAL A 183 -12.22 -7.42 20.01
C VAL A 183 -11.33 -8.12 21.05
N GLN A 184 -11.86 -9.15 21.71
CA GLN A 184 -11.08 -9.97 22.63
C GLN A 184 -10.13 -10.89 21.85
N PRO A 185 -8.96 -11.22 22.41
CA PRO A 185 -8.06 -12.22 21.86
C PRO A 185 -8.78 -13.55 21.61
N ALA A 186 -8.57 -14.14 20.44
CA ALA A 186 -9.18 -15.42 20.06
C ALA A 186 -8.13 -16.52 19.98
N ALA A 187 -8.48 -17.69 20.52
CA ALA A 187 -7.60 -18.87 20.49
C ALA A 187 -7.29 -19.32 19.05
N GLY A 188 -6.05 -19.71 18.80
CA GLY A 188 -5.60 -20.21 17.50
C GLY A 188 -5.38 -19.14 16.45
N VAL A 189 -5.48 -17.83 16.81
CA VAL A 189 -5.14 -16.74 15.92
C VAL A 189 -3.70 -16.29 16.16
N SER A 190 -2.90 -16.33 15.11
CA SER A 190 -1.58 -15.70 15.04
C SER A 190 -1.75 -14.26 14.55
N LEU A 191 -1.06 -13.31 15.18
CA LEU A 191 -1.19 -11.88 14.91
C LEU A 191 0.18 -11.20 14.88
N VAL A 192 0.44 -10.44 13.84
CA VAL A 192 1.46 -9.39 13.83
C VAL A 192 0.80 -8.04 13.57
N ALA A 193 1.21 -7.04 14.32
CA ALA A 193 0.71 -5.68 14.15
C ALA A 193 1.86 -4.69 14.31
N TYR A 194 1.93 -3.74 13.40
CA TYR A 194 2.88 -2.64 13.49
C TYR A 194 2.20 -1.33 13.06
N GLU A 195 2.80 -0.24 13.46
CA GLU A 195 2.40 1.08 12.98
C GLU A 195 3.62 1.89 12.55
N SER A 196 3.44 2.69 11.51
CA SER A 196 4.37 3.73 11.13
C SER A 196 3.79 5.10 11.50
N ASP A 197 4.53 5.87 12.29
CA ASP A 197 4.26 7.29 12.54
C ASP A 197 5.13 8.10 11.59
N ASN A 198 4.49 8.74 10.61
CA ASN A 198 5.14 9.43 9.51
C ASN A 198 4.93 10.93 9.68
N LYS A 199 6.01 11.71 9.68
CA LYS A 199 5.96 13.14 9.96
C LYS A 199 6.74 13.94 8.92
N ILE A 200 6.13 15.01 8.41
CA ILE A 200 6.80 16.02 7.60
C ILE A 200 6.77 17.36 8.33
N THR A 201 7.88 18.06 8.30
CA THR A 201 8.05 19.39 8.92
C THR A 201 8.46 20.37 7.83
N ASN A 202 7.83 21.55 7.79
CA ASN A 202 8.31 22.64 6.96
C ASN A 202 9.62 23.18 7.57
N ALA A 203 10.75 22.80 7.00
CA ALA A 203 12.08 23.25 7.39
C ALA A 203 12.49 24.56 6.72
N GLY A 204 11.69 25.07 5.80
CA GLY A 204 11.94 26.31 5.07
C GLY A 204 11.53 27.57 5.84
N LYS A 205 11.69 28.70 5.16
CA LYS A 205 11.38 30.03 5.71
C LYS A 205 9.96 30.51 5.35
N ASN A 206 9.32 29.91 4.35
CA ASN A 206 8.02 30.31 3.83
C ASN A 206 6.93 29.30 4.23
N PRO A 207 5.70 29.76 4.54
CA PRO A 207 4.59 28.86 4.79
C PRO A 207 4.17 28.14 3.51
N TRP A 208 3.78 26.87 3.61
CA TRP A 208 3.13 26.12 2.53
C TRP A 208 1.67 26.54 2.44
N ARG A 209 1.21 26.89 1.26
CA ARG A 209 -0.13 27.49 1.00
C ARG A 209 -0.83 26.78 -0.14
N LYS A 210 -2.16 26.78 -0.11
CA LYS A 210 -2.99 26.18 -1.17
C LYS A 210 -2.69 26.76 -2.57
N GLU A 211 -2.46 28.06 -2.63
CA GLU A 211 -2.22 28.80 -3.88
C GLU A 211 -0.93 28.36 -4.59
N THR A 212 0.03 27.88 -3.85
CA THR A 212 1.34 27.44 -4.36
C THR A 212 1.54 25.92 -4.30
N GLY A 213 0.54 25.21 -3.79
CA GLY A 213 0.55 23.77 -3.61
C GLY A 213 0.88 23.32 -2.19
N LEU A 214 0.34 22.18 -1.82
CA LEU A 214 0.57 21.53 -0.53
C LEU A 214 1.02 20.10 -0.75
N LEU A 215 1.80 19.56 0.19
CA LEU A 215 2.15 18.14 0.22
C LEU A 215 1.16 17.36 1.09
N SER A 216 1.09 16.05 0.86
CA SER A 216 0.48 15.09 1.78
C SER A 216 1.44 13.93 2.06
N ILE A 217 1.31 13.28 3.21
CA ILE A 217 1.92 11.98 3.45
C ILE A 217 1.03 10.94 2.77
N TRP A 218 1.64 10.05 1.98
CA TRP A 218 0.94 9.01 1.25
C TRP A 218 1.60 7.66 1.56
N MET A 219 0.84 6.78 2.21
CA MET A 219 1.29 5.45 2.61
C MET A 219 0.80 4.41 1.62
N LEU A 220 1.71 3.55 1.16
CA LEU A 220 1.42 2.51 0.18
C LEU A 220 1.97 1.17 0.70
N GLY A 221 1.11 0.17 0.80
CA GLY A 221 1.49 -1.17 1.24
C GLY A 221 1.25 -2.21 0.16
N MET A 222 2.33 -2.82 -0.36
CA MET A 222 2.28 -3.90 -1.35
C MET A 222 2.26 -5.26 -0.67
N PHE A 223 1.18 -6.02 -0.87
CA PHE A 223 0.95 -7.32 -0.26
C PHE A 223 0.95 -8.45 -1.28
N ASN A 224 1.33 -9.64 -0.83
CA ASN A 224 1.26 -10.86 -1.63
C ASN A 224 -0.21 -11.19 -1.94
N PRO A 225 -0.60 -11.32 -3.23
CA PRO A 225 -1.96 -11.62 -3.62
C PRO A 225 -2.21 -13.14 -3.65
N SER A 226 -3.47 -13.54 -3.58
CA SER A 226 -3.93 -14.86 -4.02
C SER A 226 -5.12 -14.70 -4.97
N PRO A 227 -5.48 -15.75 -5.74
CA PRO A 227 -6.68 -15.72 -6.57
C PRO A 227 -7.99 -15.54 -5.78
N LYS A 228 -7.93 -15.65 -4.45
CA LYS A 228 -9.08 -15.52 -3.54
C LYS A 228 -8.94 -14.32 -2.59
N THR A 229 -8.13 -13.35 -2.94
CA THR A 229 -7.99 -12.12 -2.15
C THR A 229 -9.06 -11.12 -2.56
N THR A 230 -9.87 -10.70 -1.59
CA THR A 230 -10.85 -9.62 -1.73
C THR A 230 -10.49 -8.48 -0.79
N ILE A 231 -10.32 -7.30 -1.35
CA ILE A 231 -10.14 -6.05 -0.61
C ILE A 231 -11.50 -5.54 -0.18
N VAL A 232 -11.59 -5.01 1.03
CA VAL A 232 -12.83 -4.53 1.65
C VAL A 232 -12.60 -3.14 2.22
N VAL A 233 -13.40 -2.17 1.78
CA VAL A 233 -13.33 -0.80 2.28
C VAL A 233 -14.69 -0.38 2.81
N PRO A 234 -14.88 -0.31 4.14
CA PRO A 234 -16.10 0.22 4.71
C PRO A 234 -16.20 1.72 4.48
N ILE A 235 -17.37 2.20 4.07
CA ILE A 235 -17.65 3.61 3.81
C ILE A 235 -18.78 4.12 4.67
N ARG A 236 -18.90 5.45 4.81
CA ARG A 236 -20.06 6.08 5.42
C ARG A 236 -21.23 6.06 4.45
N PRO A 237 -22.40 5.46 4.83
CA PRO A 237 -23.61 5.52 4.03
C PRO A 237 -24.19 6.94 4.00
N GLY A 238 -24.91 7.28 2.95
CA GLY A 238 -25.58 8.56 2.80
C GLY A 238 -25.61 9.05 1.34
N PRO A 239 -26.29 10.16 1.07
CA PRO A 239 -26.48 10.67 -0.29
C PRO A 239 -25.17 11.20 -0.90
N GLU A 240 -25.01 11.05 -2.22
CA GLU A 240 -23.83 11.54 -2.96
C GLU A 240 -23.73 13.06 -2.98
N SER A 241 -24.85 13.76 -2.90
CA SER A 241 -24.88 15.22 -2.80
C SER A 241 -24.18 15.78 -1.57
N GLU A 242 -24.07 14.99 -0.49
CA GLU A 242 -23.43 15.38 0.76
C GLU A 242 -22.03 14.79 0.90
N LEU A 243 -21.91 13.48 0.59
CA LEU A 243 -20.69 12.70 0.87
C LEU A 243 -19.82 12.48 -0.38
N GLY A 244 -20.27 12.89 -1.56
CA GLY A 244 -19.61 12.59 -2.83
C GLY A 244 -19.85 11.14 -3.26
N VAL A 245 -19.24 10.74 -4.38
CA VAL A 245 -19.33 9.38 -4.92
C VAL A 245 -18.89 8.32 -3.89
N LYS A 246 -19.47 7.13 -3.96
CA LYS A 246 -19.11 6.01 -3.06
C LYS A 246 -17.66 5.57 -3.25
N VAL A 247 -17.22 5.55 -4.50
CA VAL A 247 -15.87 5.13 -4.89
C VAL A 247 -15.46 5.83 -6.19
N THR A 248 -14.23 6.32 -6.26
CA THR A 248 -13.55 6.73 -7.50
C THR A 248 -12.88 5.51 -8.10
N SER A 249 -13.12 5.19 -9.38
CA SER A 249 -12.65 3.95 -10.00
C SER A 249 -12.18 4.10 -11.45
N ASP A 250 -11.94 5.32 -11.91
CA ASP A 250 -11.61 5.64 -13.31
C ASP A 250 -10.13 5.99 -13.54
N TYR A 251 -9.25 5.67 -12.57
CA TYR A 251 -7.81 5.96 -12.65
C TYR A 251 -7.12 5.31 -13.87
N PHE A 252 -7.49 4.08 -14.21
CA PHE A 252 -6.88 3.29 -15.29
C PHE A 252 -7.91 2.72 -16.27
N GLY A 253 -9.10 3.33 -16.34
CA GLY A 253 -10.22 2.87 -17.12
C GLY A 253 -11.26 2.10 -16.31
N ALA A 254 -12.30 1.59 -16.99
CA ALA A 254 -13.42 0.92 -16.35
C ALA A 254 -12.97 -0.40 -15.67
N ILE A 255 -13.44 -0.61 -14.44
CA ILE A 255 -13.22 -1.86 -13.70
C ILE A 255 -14.43 -2.77 -13.95
N PRO A 256 -14.23 -4.03 -14.40
CA PRO A 256 -15.32 -5.00 -14.59
C PRO A 256 -16.12 -5.25 -13.30
N ALA A 257 -17.43 -5.49 -13.44
CA ALA A 257 -18.33 -5.63 -12.29
C ALA A 257 -18.00 -6.83 -11.38
N GLU A 258 -17.39 -7.87 -11.92
CA GLU A 258 -16.90 -9.02 -11.17
C GLU A 258 -15.64 -8.71 -10.33
N ARG A 259 -15.06 -7.52 -10.52
CA ARG A 259 -13.85 -7.09 -9.80
C ARG A 259 -14.09 -5.94 -8.83
N LEU A 260 -15.21 -5.24 -8.95
CA LEU A 260 -15.57 -4.11 -8.09
C LEU A 260 -17.07 -4.10 -7.84
N LYS A 261 -17.45 -4.14 -6.55
CA LYS A 261 -18.83 -4.01 -6.11
C LYS A 261 -18.95 -2.99 -5.00
N ALA A 262 -19.79 -1.99 -5.21
CA ALA A 262 -20.10 -0.97 -4.20
C ALA A 262 -21.52 -1.19 -3.64
N THR A 263 -21.63 -1.31 -2.32
CA THR A 263 -22.90 -1.28 -1.60
C THR A 263 -23.11 0.11 -0.98
N ASP A 264 -24.08 0.26 -0.08
CA ASP A 264 -24.29 1.54 0.61
C ASP A 264 -23.19 1.85 1.63
N ASP A 265 -22.57 0.85 2.20
CA ASP A 265 -21.67 0.96 3.34
C ASP A 265 -20.33 0.24 3.18
N VAL A 266 -20.15 -0.57 2.13
CA VAL A 266 -18.92 -1.33 1.87
C VAL A 266 -18.60 -1.42 0.38
N ILE A 267 -17.31 -1.27 0.05
CA ILE A 267 -16.74 -1.54 -1.27
C ILE A 267 -15.96 -2.86 -1.20
N TYR A 268 -16.22 -3.74 -2.15
CA TYR A 268 -15.44 -4.97 -2.40
C TYR A 268 -14.65 -4.80 -3.69
N PHE A 269 -13.37 -5.13 -3.63
CA PHE A 269 -12.46 -4.96 -4.76
C PHE A 269 -11.53 -6.16 -4.88
N SER A 270 -11.25 -6.64 -6.09
CA SER A 270 -10.38 -7.79 -6.33
C SER A 270 -8.92 -7.43 -6.09
N GLY A 271 -8.23 -8.21 -5.22
CA GLY A 271 -6.81 -8.05 -4.88
C GLY A 271 -5.96 -9.23 -5.37
N ASP A 272 -6.18 -9.73 -6.60
CA ASP A 272 -5.55 -10.95 -7.12
C ASP A 272 -4.24 -10.73 -7.90
N GLY A 273 -3.81 -9.47 -8.09
CA GLY A 273 -2.59 -9.13 -8.83
C GLY A 273 -2.64 -9.42 -10.33
N LYS A 274 -3.85 -9.45 -10.95
CA LYS A 274 -4.02 -9.88 -12.34
C LYS A 274 -4.65 -8.84 -13.27
N PHE A 275 -5.19 -7.77 -12.75
CA PHE A 275 -5.88 -6.74 -13.55
C PHE A 275 -5.55 -5.36 -12.96
N ARG A 276 -4.81 -4.55 -13.73
CA ARG A 276 -4.40 -3.21 -13.30
C ARG A 276 -5.60 -2.31 -13.08
N SER A 277 -5.85 -1.97 -11.83
CA SER A 277 -6.98 -1.13 -11.43
C SER A 277 -6.70 -0.44 -10.11
N LYS A 278 -7.36 0.70 -9.88
CA LYS A 278 -7.23 1.49 -8.66
C LYS A 278 -8.58 2.03 -8.25
N ILE A 279 -8.85 2.05 -6.95
CA ILE A 279 -10.00 2.71 -6.36
C ILE A 279 -9.57 3.77 -5.36
N GLY A 280 -10.42 4.79 -5.18
CA GLY A 280 -10.20 5.87 -4.22
C GLY A 280 -11.47 6.18 -3.42
N ILE A 281 -11.27 6.55 -2.16
CA ILE A 281 -12.32 6.87 -1.21
C ILE A 281 -12.07 8.27 -0.66
N ASN A 282 -12.95 9.19 -0.98
CA ASN A 282 -12.83 10.57 -0.51
C ASN A 282 -12.99 10.68 1.03
N PRO A 283 -12.48 11.75 1.66
CA PRO A 283 -12.44 11.86 3.12
C PRO A 283 -13.82 11.85 3.80
N LYS A 284 -14.88 12.29 3.11
CA LYS A 284 -16.23 12.27 3.67
C LYS A 284 -16.81 10.87 3.75
N ARG A 285 -16.45 9.97 2.81
CA ARG A 285 -16.84 8.56 2.78
C ARG A 285 -15.97 7.67 3.65
N SER A 286 -14.69 7.98 3.75
CA SER A 286 -13.70 7.16 4.46
C SER A 286 -14.04 6.99 5.95
N ARG A 287 -13.86 5.77 6.46
CA ARG A 287 -13.96 5.41 7.88
C ARG A 287 -12.59 5.20 8.53
N ALA A 288 -11.53 5.66 7.88
CA ALA A 288 -10.13 5.51 8.32
C ALA A 288 -9.71 4.06 8.57
N VAL A 289 -10.32 3.12 7.85
CA VAL A 289 -10.03 1.69 7.89
C VAL A 289 -10.31 1.08 6.52
N LEU A 290 -9.45 0.16 6.10
CA LEU A 290 -9.65 -0.74 4.98
C LEU A 290 -8.95 -2.07 5.29
N GLY A 291 -9.19 -3.10 4.51
CA GLY A 291 -8.56 -4.39 4.73
C GLY A 291 -8.71 -5.32 3.56
N SER A 292 -8.25 -6.55 3.73
CA SER A 292 -8.39 -7.61 2.75
C SER A 292 -8.54 -8.96 3.44
N TYR A 293 -9.20 -9.88 2.78
CA TYR A 293 -9.24 -11.28 3.19
C TYR A 293 -8.75 -12.17 2.06
N ASP A 294 -7.67 -12.89 2.31
CA ASP A 294 -7.17 -13.98 1.47
C ASP A 294 -7.74 -15.30 1.97
N ALA A 295 -8.79 -15.77 1.32
CA ALA A 295 -9.47 -17.00 1.69
C ALA A 295 -8.65 -18.29 1.38
N ALA A 296 -7.62 -18.20 0.52
CA ALA A 296 -6.76 -19.35 0.24
C ALA A 296 -5.80 -19.62 1.40
N ASN A 297 -5.24 -18.56 1.99
CA ASN A 297 -4.27 -18.65 3.08
C ASN A 297 -4.91 -18.35 4.46
N ARG A 298 -6.19 -18.01 4.51
CA ARG A 298 -6.92 -17.60 5.73
C ARG A 298 -6.21 -16.46 6.45
N VAL A 299 -5.84 -15.42 5.67
CA VAL A 299 -5.19 -14.21 6.17
C VAL A 299 -6.16 -13.05 6.08
N LEU A 300 -6.44 -12.43 7.21
CA LEU A 300 -7.19 -11.18 7.32
C LEU A 300 -6.20 -10.05 7.58
N THR A 301 -6.15 -9.06 6.69
CA THR A 301 -5.36 -7.85 6.86
C THR A 301 -6.28 -6.68 7.19
N ILE A 302 -5.95 -5.94 8.24
CA ILE A 302 -6.64 -4.69 8.61
C ILE A 302 -5.62 -3.56 8.57
N VAL A 303 -5.98 -2.50 7.87
CA VAL A 303 -5.23 -1.23 7.86
C VAL A 303 -6.09 -0.16 8.51
N GLN A 304 -5.54 0.52 9.52
CA GLN A 304 -6.14 1.68 10.18
C GLN A 304 -5.21 2.87 10.06
N PHE A 305 -5.75 4.07 9.87
CA PHE A 305 -4.92 5.26 9.71
C PHE A 305 -5.51 6.50 10.38
N THR A 306 -4.67 7.53 10.54
CA THR A 306 -5.12 8.81 11.10
C THR A 306 -5.92 9.57 10.06
N GLN A 307 -7.18 9.87 10.40
CA GLN A 307 -8.01 10.81 9.64
C GLN A 307 -8.61 11.83 10.62
N PRO A 308 -8.09 13.06 10.66
CA PRO A 308 -8.63 14.10 11.55
C PRO A 308 -10.09 14.40 11.22
N GLU A 309 -10.89 14.60 12.25
CA GLU A 309 -12.30 14.96 12.10
C GLU A 309 -12.45 16.29 11.35
N GLY A 310 -13.38 16.36 10.41
CA GLY A 310 -13.64 17.55 9.60
C GLY A 310 -12.60 17.87 8.54
N ALA A 311 -11.48 17.14 8.46
CA ALA A 311 -10.49 17.34 7.40
C ALA A 311 -11.05 16.90 6.05
N VAL A 312 -11.12 17.82 5.10
CA VAL A 312 -11.68 17.58 3.76
C VAL A 312 -10.70 17.88 2.63
N ASP A 313 -9.64 18.64 2.90
CA ASP A 313 -8.62 18.97 1.92
C ASP A 313 -7.61 17.85 1.81
N TYR A 314 -7.69 17.06 0.76
CA TYR A 314 -6.74 16.00 0.40
C TYR A 314 -6.20 16.26 -0.99
N VAL A 315 -4.90 16.12 -1.21
CA VAL A 315 -4.31 16.39 -2.52
C VAL A 315 -4.86 15.42 -3.56
N ASN A 316 -5.20 15.96 -4.73
CA ASN A 316 -5.69 15.19 -5.86
C ASN A 316 -4.51 14.79 -6.75
N SER A 317 -4.34 13.51 -7.03
CA SER A 317 -3.19 12.95 -7.76
C SER A 317 -3.48 12.62 -9.22
N LEU A 318 -4.60 13.05 -9.79
CA LEU A 318 -4.91 12.83 -11.21
C LEU A 318 -3.91 13.54 -12.12
N TRP A 319 -3.47 12.87 -13.18
CA TRP A 319 -2.47 13.36 -14.15
C TRP A 319 -3.06 14.34 -15.16
N LYS A 320 -3.55 15.48 -14.66
CA LYS A 320 -4.07 16.59 -15.45
C LYS A 320 -4.10 17.85 -14.61
N ILE A 321 -4.17 19.02 -15.23
CA ILE A 321 -4.49 20.28 -14.53
C ILE A 321 -5.91 20.13 -13.94
N GLN A 322 -6.06 20.47 -12.68
CA GLN A 322 -7.25 20.19 -11.88
C GLN A 322 -7.91 21.48 -11.43
N GLU A 323 -9.23 21.55 -11.55
CA GLU A 323 -10.04 22.63 -11.00
C GLU A 323 -10.07 22.58 -9.46
N HIS A 324 -10.10 21.35 -8.90
CA HIS A 324 -10.16 21.10 -7.46
C HIS A 324 -8.97 20.26 -6.98
N PRO A 325 -7.76 20.86 -6.86
CA PRO A 325 -6.53 20.13 -6.55
C PRO A 325 -6.45 19.57 -5.12
N PHE A 326 -7.41 19.90 -4.26
CA PHE A 326 -7.52 19.43 -2.89
C PHE A 326 -8.78 18.58 -2.64
N SER A 327 -9.40 18.06 -3.70
CA SER A 327 -10.54 17.12 -3.63
C SER A 327 -10.08 15.69 -3.91
N GLY A 328 -8.98 15.28 -3.31
CA GLY A 328 -8.42 13.93 -3.44
C GLY A 328 -8.99 12.93 -2.43
N ASP A 329 -8.41 11.73 -2.42
CA ASP A 329 -8.85 10.60 -1.63
C ASP A 329 -8.06 10.45 -0.32
N ALA A 330 -8.74 10.01 0.75
CA ALA A 330 -8.13 9.70 2.04
C ALA A 330 -7.60 8.26 2.10
N ALA A 331 -8.19 7.37 1.31
CA ALA A 331 -7.76 5.98 1.17
C ALA A 331 -7.83 5.56 -0.30
N ASN A 332 -6.87 4.74 -0.71
CA ASN A 332 -6.86 4.12 -2.03
C ASN A 332 -6.56 2.63 -1.90
N SER A 333 -6.85 1.88 -2.96
CA SER A 333 -6.36 0.53 -3.13
C SER A 333 -6.04 0.29 -4.60
N TYR A 334 -4.90 -0.33 -4.85
CA TYR A 334 -4.42 -0.69 -6.18
C TYR A 334 -4.33 -2.20 -6.30
N ASN A 335 -4.69 -2.72 -7.46
CA ASN A 335 -4.44 -4.10 -7.85
C ASN A 335 -3.60 -4.11 -9.11
N ASP A 336 -2.44 -4.76 -9.07
CA ASP A 336 -1.55 -4.80 -10.22
C ASP A 336 -2.03 -5.77 -11.31
N GLY A 337 -1.49 -5.56 -12.50
CA GLY A 337 -1.75 -6.36 -13.67
C GLY A 337 -1.13 -5.71 -14.90
N PRO A 338 -1.18 -6.37 -16.06
CA PRO A 338 -0.65 -5.80 -17.29
C PRO A 338 -1.26 -4.43 -17.62
N PRO A 339 -0.44 -3.38 -17.84
CA PRO A 339 -0.95 -2.05 -18.18
C PRO A 339 -1.59 -1.96 -19.58
N ALA A 340 -1.26 -2.92 -20.44
CA ALA A 340 -1.84 -3.10 -21.78
C ALA A 340 -1.71 -4.58 -22.20
N PRO A 341 -2.48 -5.07 -23.19
CA PRO A 341 -2.34 -6.43 -23.71
C PRO A 341 -0.91 -6.75 -24.10
N GLY A 342 -0.34 -7.82 -23.53
CA GLY A 342 1.04 -8.26 -23.79
C GLY A 342 2.14 -7.49 -23.04
N ALA A 343 1.81 -6.42 -22.31
CA ALA A 343 2.79 -5.71 -21.48
C ALA A 343 3.05 -6.44 -20.15
N LYS A 344 4.30 -6.33 -19.65
CA LYS A 344 4.69 -6.91 -18.37
C LYS A 344 4.13 -6.04 -17.22
N PRO A 345 3.46 -6.62 -16.20
CA PRO A 345 3.04 -5.90 -15.00
C PRO A 345 4.26 -5.50 -14.15
N LEU A 346 4.05 -4.61 -13.18
CA LEU A 346 5.07 -4.25 -12.19
C LEU A 346 5.41 -5.44 -11.29
N GLY A 347 4.41 -6.25 -10.96
CA GLY A 347 4.54 -7.48 -10.19
C GLY A 347 3.18 -7.99 -9.72
N PRO A 348 3.08 -9.22 -9.22
CA PRO A 348 1.81 -9.70 -8.69
C PRO A 348 1.61 -9.19 -7.26
N PHE A 349 1.02 -7.99 -7.08
CA PHE A 349 0.70 -7.42 -5.78
C PHE A 349 -0.63 -6.66 -5.80
N TYR A 350 -1.17 -6.40 -4.62
CA TYR A 350 -2.21 -5.40 -4.40
C TYR A 350 -1.75 -4.43 -3.31
N GLU A 351 -2.34 -3.22 -3.28
CA GLU A 351 -1.99 -2.20 -2.29
C GLU A 351 -3.20 -1.81 -1.44
N LEU A 352 -2.91 -1.52 -0.17
CA LEU A 352 -3.79 -0.80 0.74
C LEU A 352 -3.09 0.51 1.10
N GLU A 353 -3.73 1.63 0.81
CA GLU A 353 -3.12 2.94 0.85
C GLU A 353 -3.89 3.90 1.75
N SER A 354 -3.20 4.85 2.36
CA SER A 354 -3.82 5.96 3.07
C SER A 354 -3.08 7.27 2.85
N SER A 355 -3.81 8.38 2.88
CA SER A 355 -3.25 9.72 2.74
C SER A 355 -3.57 10.59 3.95
N SER A 356 -2.63 11.46 4.32
CA SER A 356 -2.91 12.55 5.24
C SER A 356 -3.69 13.65 4.53
N PRO A 357 -4.36 14.55 5.27
CA PRO A 357 -4.78 15.83 4.72
C PRO A 357 -3.61 16.60 4.11
N ALA A 358 -3.93 17.55 3.23
CA ALA A 358 -2.97 18.47 2.65
C ALA A 358 -2.31 19.36 3.72
N ALA A 359 -0.98 19.42 3.72
CA ALA A 359 -0.17 20.01 4.77
C ALA A 359 0.04 21.52 4.59
N ALA A 360 -0.88 22.33 5.07
CA ALA A 360 -0.72 23.80 5.15
C ALA A 360 0.13 24.18 6.37
N LEU A 361 1.46 24.17 6.23
CA LEU A 361 2.40 24.30 7.35
C LEU A 361 3.15 25.63 7.33
N ALA A 362 3.08 26.37 8.44
CA ALA A 362 4.00 27.46 8.71
C ALA A 362 5.43 26.92 8.95
N PRO A 363 6.49 27.74 8.79
CA PRO A 363 7.85 27.35 9.13
C PRO A 363 7.98 26.72 10.52
N GLY A 364 8.69 25.60 10.61
CA GLY A 364 8.87 24.82 11.83
C GLY A 364 7.67 24.00 12.30
N LYS A 365 6.52 24.07 11.62
CA LYS A 365 5.34 23.27 11.95
C LYS A 365 5.37 21.94 11.18
N CYS A 366 4.70 20.93 11.75
CA CYS A 366 4.68 19.56 11.19
C CYS A 366 3.25 19.03 11.07
N LEU A 367 3.11 18.03 10.19
CA LEU A 367 1.96 17.14 10.06
C LEU A 367 2.44 15.72 10.33
N SER A 368 1.66 14.95 11.10
CA SER A 368 1.90 13.53 11.35
C SER A 368 0.75 12.68 10.80
N HIS A 369 1.08 11.50 10.27
CA HIS A 369 0.11 10.52 9.78
C HIS A 369 0.53 9.13 10.23
N VAL A 370 -0.30 8.49 11.03
CA VAL A 370 -0.10 7.11 11.49
C VAL A 370 -0.81 6.16 10.54
N HIS A 371 -0.07 5.17 10.04
CA HIS A 371 -0.60 4.04 9.29
C HIS A 371 -0.31 2.77 10.09
N ARG A 372 -1.33 1.94 10.32
CA ARG A 372 -1.22 0.73 11.13
C ARG A 372 -1.71 -0.46 10.33
N THR A 373 -0.85 -1.48 10.23
CA THR A 373 -1.16 -2.74 9.56
C THR A 373 -1.20 -3.87 10.57
N LEU A 374 -2.26 -4.69 10.50
CA LEU A 374 -2.45 -5.85 11.35
C LEU A 374 -2.76 -7.05 10.45
N HIS A 375 -1.95 -8.10 10.52
CA HIS A 375 -2.21 -9.36 9.83
C HIS A 375 -2.58 -10.44 10.83
N LEU A 376 -3.70 -11.09 10.56
CA LEU A 376 -4.22 -12.19 11.38
C LEU A 376 -4.35 -13.44 10.51
N SER A 377 -3.91 -14.56 11.03
CA SER A 377 -4.15 -15.86 10.42
C SER A 377 -4.67 -16.86 11.46
N GLY A 378 -5.62 -17.72 11.08
CA GLY A 378 -6.21 -18.65 12.01
C GLY A 378 -7.57 -19.22 11.58
N PRO A 379 -8.35 -19.78 12.54
CA PRO A 379 -9.68 -20.28 12.25
C PRO A 379 -10.64 -19.18 11.77
N GLU A 380 -11.38 -19.44 10.68
CA GLU A 380 -12.34 -18.46 10.12
C GLU A 380 -13.34 -17.91 11.13
N PRO A 381 -13.94 -18.69 12.08
CA PRO A 381 -14.85 -18.10 13.07
C PRO A 381 -14.22 -17.01 13.95
N ALA A 382 -12.92 -17.15 14.26
CA ALA A 382 -12.19 -16.16 15.03
C ALA A 382 -11.84 -14.91 14.21
N LEU A 383 -11.43 -15.08 12.95
CA LEU A 383 -11.18 -13.99 12.02
C LEU A 383 -12.46 -13.24 11.65
N ASP A 384 -13.60 -13.93 11.59
CA ASP A 384 -14.91 -13.37 11.26
C ASP A 384 -15.35 -12.29 12.27
N ALA A 385 -15.11 -12.52 13.56
CA ALA A 385 -15.38 -11.51 14.59
C ALA A 385 -14.58 -10.22 14.39
N VAL A 386 -13.31 -10.34 13.97
CA VAL A 386 -12.44 -9.21 13.65
C VAL A 386 -12.94 -8.49 12.39
N ALA A 387 -13.28 -9.24 11.33
CA ALA A 387 -13.79 -8.68 10.08
C ALA A 387 -15.08 -7.89 10.30
N LYS A 388 -16.07 -8.46 11.01
CA LYS A 388 -17.33 -7.77 11.37
C LYS A 388 -17.07 -6.50 12.16
N LYS A 389 -16.16 -6.52 13.13
CA LYS A 389 -15.86 -5.36 13.98
C LYS A 389 -15.20 -4.24 13.21
N ASN A 390 -14.22 -4.56 12.35
CA ASN A 390 -13.37 -3.55 11.70
C ASN A 390 -13.86 -3.18 10.28
N LEU A 391 -14.38 -4.16 9.54
CA LEU A 391 -14.82 -3.98 8.15
C LEU A 391 -16.34 -3.95 7.99
N GLY A 392 -17.12 -4.27 9.05
CA GLY A 392 -18.58 -4.23 9.03
C GLY A 392 -19.24 -5.41 8.34
N VAL A 393 -18.48 -6.42 7.89
CA VAL A 393 -18.95 -7.57 7.12
C VAL A 393 -18.32 -8.87 7.58
N SER A 394 -19.02 -9.99 7.36
CA SER A 394 -18.51 -11.34 7.65
C SER A 394 -17.56 -11.82 6.58
N LEU A 395 -16.71 -12.81 6.91
CA LEU A 395 -15.84 -13.48 5.93
C LEU A 395 -16.65 -14.18 4.83
N ALA A 396 -17.84 -14.72 5.15
CA ALA A 396 -18.73 -15.32 4.18
C ALA A 396 -19.24 -14.30 3.14
N GLU A 397 -19.61 -13.09 3.59
CA GLU A 397 -19.99 -11.99 2.69
C GLU A 397 -18.82 -11.55 1.82
N ILE A 398 -17.62 -11.45 2.38
CA ILE A 398 -16.40 -11.09 1.63
C ILE A 398 -16.13 -12.14 0.53
N GLN A 399 -16.20 -13.43 0.86
CA GLN A 399 -15.94 -14.52 -0.10
C GLN A 399 -17.01 -14.64 -1.19
N ALA A 400 -18.22 -14.15 -0.93
CA ALA A 400 -19.34 -14.19 -1.88
C ALA A 400 -19.47 -12.92 -2.74
N ALA A 401 -18.79 -11.83 -2.38
CA ALA A 401 -19.09 -10.49 -2.90
C ALA A 401 -18.84 -10.32 -4.40
N LEU A 402 -17.79 -10.95 -4.92
CA LEU A 402 -17.32 -10.82 -6.32
C LEU A 402 -17.49 -12.11 -7.14
N LYS A 403 -18.48 -12.95 -6.77
CA LYS A 403 -18.84 -14.18 -7.49
C LYS A 403 -19.92 -13.92 -8.53
#